data_92526ad106c3d86bad0f47297f53bdce
#
_entry.id   92526ad106c3d86bad0f47297f53bdce
#
_cell.length_a   1.000
_cell.length_b   1.000
_cell.length_c   1.000
_cell.angle_alpha   90.00
_cell.angle_beta   90.00
_cell.angle_gamma   90.00
#
_symmetry.space_group_name_H-M   'P 1'
#
loop_
_entity.id
_entity.type
_entity.pdbx_description
1 polymer ?
#
loop_
_entity_poly.entity_id
_entity_poly.type
_entity_poly.pdbx_seq_one_letter_code
_entity_poly.pdbx_strand_id
1 'polypeptide(L)'
;MRRILCALTLAAYPIGGVLADAQTSATEIAVHGSHNAKVTLVYEHELPNVPGKSVKGVLVEYGPGGASVAHTHPASAFIYATVLEGAIVSKVNEGPETVYRAGESWSELPGDRHAVSRNASSTEQARLLAVFVLDTGETNLVLPY
;
A
#
# COMPACT_ATOMS: atom_id res chain seq x y z
N MET A 1 -49.25 -7.92 58.01
CA MET A 1 -48.24 -7.19 57.31
C MET A 1 -47.43 -8.16 56.43
N ARG A 2 -47.72 -8.24 55.14
CA ARG A 2 -47.03 -9.13 54.19
C ARG A 2 -45.95 -8.28 53.43
N ARG A 3 -44.67 -8.62 53.58
CA ARG A 3 -43.61 -8.03 52.88
C ARG A 3 -43.44 -8.76 51.53
N ILE A 4 -43.65 -8.05 50.42
CA ILE A 4 -43.39 -8.55 49.07
C ILE A 4 -41.92 -8.29 48.78
N LEU A 5 -41.13 -9.34 48.56
CA LEU A 5 -39.76 -9.27 48.05
C LEU A 5 -39.83 -9.22 46.50
N CYS A 6 -39.44 -8.11 45.93
CA CYS A 6 -39.22 -8.00 44.49
C CYS A 6 -37.81 -8.50 44.19
N ALA A 7 -37.70 -9.63 43.50
CA ALA A 7 -36.40 -10.11 42.97
C ALA A 7 -36.11 -9.43 41.63
N LEU A 8 -35.05 -8.65 41.59
CA LEU A 8 -34.53 -8.05 40.37
C LEU A 8 -33.64 -9.10 39.68
N THR A 9 -34.10 -9.66 38.58
CA THR A 9 -33.26 -10.51 37.70
C THR A 9 -32.46 -9.63 36.75
N LEU A 10 -31.15 -9.57 36.96
CA LEU A 10 -30.21 -8.96 36.01
C LEU A 10 -30.02 -9.92 34.83
N ALA A 11 -30.50 -9.54 33.66
CA ALA A 11 -30.17 -10.23 32.40
C ALA A 11 -28.76 -9.80 31.93
N ALA A 12 -27.80 -10.71 31.97
CA ALA A 12 -26.48 -10.52 31.38
C ALA A 12 -26.58 -10.73 29.87
N TYR A 13 -26.33 -9.68 29.11
CA TYR A 13 -26.14 -9.78 27.64
C TYR A 13 -24.71 -10.22 27.38
N PRO A 14 -24.47 -11.24 26.54
CA PRO A 14 -23.13 -11.59 26.15
C PRO A 14 -22.65 -10.55 25.14
N ILE A 15 -21.63 -9.74 25.48
CA ILE A 15 -20.86 -8.96 24.56
C ILE A 15 -19.86 -9.93 23.91
N GLY A 16 -20.25 -10.51 22.78
CA GLY A 16 -19.41 -11.45 22.04
C GLY A 16 -19.45 -11.14 20.56
N GLY A 17 -18.56 -10.29 20.13
CA GLY A 17 -18.29 -10.05 18.72
C GLY A 17 -16.89 -9.52 18.58
N VAL A 18 -15.89 -10.37 18.79
CA VAL A 18 -14.53 -10.11 18.32
C VAL A 18 -14.59 -10.25 16.81
N LEU A 19 -14.67 -9.13 16.09
CA LEU A 19 -14.36 -9.09 14.67
C LEU A 19 -12.87 -9.44 14.58
N ALA A 20 -12.56 -10.66 14.13
CA ALA A 20 -11.21 -11.00 13.76
C ALA A 20 -10.85 -10.14 12.54
N ASP A 21 -10.04 -9.10 12.74
CA ASP A 21 -9.36 -8.43 11.67
C ASP A 21 -8.54 -9.47 10.91
N ALA A 22 -8.91 -9.74 9.66
CA ALA A 22 -8.14 -10.57 8.78
C ALA A 22 -6.82 -9.82 8.50
N GLN A 23 -5.78 -10.13 9.26
CA GLN A 23 -4.44 -9.62 9.00
C GLN A 23 -3.99 -10.19 7.65
N THR A 24 -3.92 -9.34 6.64
CA THR A 24 -3.32 -9.69 5.35
C THR A 24 -1.85 -10.04 5.60
N SER A 25 -1.47 -11.28 5.32
CA SER A 25 -0.07 -11.68 5.39
C SER A 25 0.73 -10.90 4.36
N ALA A 26 1.83 -10.26 4.79
CA ALA A 26 2.72 -9.53 3.88
C ALA A 26 3.30 -10.51 2.84
N THR A 27 3.12 -10.20 1.55
CA THR A 27 3.58 -11.04 0.45
C THR A 27 4.61 -10.28 -0.38
N GLU A 28 5.79 -10.86 -0.56
CA GLU A 28 6.82 -10.27 -1.42
C GLU A 28 6.42 -10.35 -2.88
N ILE A 29 6.56 -9.25 -3.60
CA ILE A 29 6.29 -9.12 -5.03
C ILE A 29 7.63 -9.10 -5.76
N ALA A 30 7.87 -10.10 -6.63
CA ALA A 30 9.08 -10.13 -7.45
C ALA A 30 8.97 -9.07 -8.57
N VAL A 31 9.90 -8.11 -8.58
CA VAL A 31 10.05 -7.10 -9.63
C VAL A 31 11.35 -7.38 -10.38
N HIS A 32 11.23 -8.05 -11.53
CA HIS A 32 12.40 -8.43 -12.33
C HIS A 32 13.21 -7.22 -12.78
N GLY A 33 14.54 -7.34 -12.68
CA GLY A 33 15.49 -6.29 -13.07
C GLY A 33 15.69 -5.18 -12.04
N SER A 34 14.93 -5.14 -10.96
CA SER A 34 15.21 -4.26 -9.82
C SER A 34 16.46 -4.74 -9.09
N HIS A 35 17.21 -3.83 -8.49
CA HIS A 35 18.39 -4.17 -7.71
C HIS A 35 18.35 -3.47 -6.35
N ASN A 36 18.83 -4.18 -5.33
CA ASN A 36 18.84 -3.72 -3.94
C ASN A 36 17.48 -3.11 -3.52
N ALA A 37 16.41 -3.80 -3.93
CA ALA A 37 15.02 -3.39 -3.75
C ALA A 37 14.18 -4.59 -3.27
N LYS A 38 13.32 -4.33 -2.30
CA LYS A 38 12.32 -5.29 -1.84
C LYS A 38 10.94 -4.66 -1.94
N VAL A 39 10.00 -5.37 -2.53
CA VAL A 39 8.62 -4.93 -2.76
C VAL A 39 7.68 -5.90 -2.05
N THR A 40 6.83 -5.39 -1.18
CA THR A 40 5.97 -6.22 -0.33
C THR A 40 4.54 -5.71 -0.36
N LEU A 41 3.57 -6.56 -0.71
CA LEU A 41 2.15 -6.29 -0.49
C LEU A 41 1.90 -6.40 1.01
N VAL A 42 1.57 -5.29 1.66
CA VAL A 42 1.36 -5.21 3.11
C VAL A 42 -0.10 -5.03 3.49
N TYR A 43 -0.95 -4.66 2.53
CA TYR A 43 -2.38 -4.49 2.73
C TYR A 43 -3.16 -4.73 1.44
N GLU A 44 -4.33 -5.37 1.56
CA GLU A 44 -5.29 -5.52 0.47
C GLU A 44 -6.71 -5.58 1.04
N HIS A 45 -7.63 -4.82 0.45
CA HIS A 45 -9.03 -4.84 0.81
C HIS A 45 -9.93 -4.39 -0.33
N GLU A 46 -11.02 -5.10 -0.57
CA GLU A 46 -12.08 -4.63 -1.48
C GLU A 46 -12.78 -3.42 -0.89
N LEU A 47 -13.05 -2.41 -1.71
CA LEU A 47 -13.73 -1.20 -1.26
C LEU A 47 -15.25 -1.44 -1.17
N PRO A 48 -15.83 -1.48 0.04
CA PRO A 48 -17.25 -1.81 0.21
C PRO A 48 -18.19 -0.75 -0.38
N ASN A 49 -17.70 0.47 -0.53
CA ASN A 49 -18.43 1.63 -1.08
C ASN A 49 -18.17 1.87 -2.57
N VAL A 50 -17.26 1.13 -3.22
CA VAL A 50 -16.95 1.22 -4.65
C VAL A 50 -16.86 -0.21 -5.22
N PRO A 51 -17.99 -0.83 -5.58
CA PRO A 51 -18.02 -2.20 -6.09
C PRO A 51 -17.04 -2.43 -7.24
N GLY A 52 -16.31 -3.54 -7.20
CA GLY A 52 -15.31 -3.93 -8.21
C GLY A 52 -13.96 -3.24 -8.07
N LYS A 53 -13.76 -2.41 -7.05
CA LYS A 53 -12.48 -1.78 -6.74
C LYS A 53 -11.90 -2.29 -5.42
N SER A 54 -10.58 -2.32 -5.37
CA SER A 54 -9.78 -2.63 -4.17
C SER A 54 -8.76 -1.56 -3.90
N VAL A 55 -8.35 -1.47 -2.63
CA VAL A 55 -7.15 -0.76 -2.22
C VAL A 55 -6.06 -1.78 -1.88
N LYS A 56 -4.84 -1.53 -2.38
CA LYS A 56 -3.66 -2.32 -2.03
C LYS A 56 -2.55 -1.40 -1.54
N GLY A 57 -1.90 -1.77 -0.44
CA GLY A 57 -0.73 -1.09 0.09
C GLY A 57 0.53 -1.88 -0.23
N VAL A 58 1.48 -1.26 -0.93
CA VAL A 58 2.75 -1.86 -1.32
C VAL A 58 3.89 -1.08 -0.68
N LEU A 59 4.64 -1.76 0.20
CA LEU A 59 5.86 -1.21 0.77
C LEU A 59 7.02 -1.50 -0.17
N VAL A 60 7.75 -0.46 -0.56
CA VAL A 60 8.98 -0.55 -1.33
C VAL A 60 10.15 -0.09 -0.47
N GLU A 61 11.14 -0.96 -0.32
CA GLU A 61 12.34 -0.74 0.47
C GLU A 61 13.54 -0.77 -0.46
N TYR A 62 14.26 0.33 -0.58
CA TYR A 62 15.50 0.43 -1.33
C TYR A 62 16.68 0.49 -0.37
N GLY A 63 17.61 -0.43 -0.51
CA GLY A 63 18.93 -0.28 0.09
C GLY A 63 19.72 0.86 -0.58
N PRO A 64 20.94 1.14 -0.12
CA PRO A 64 21.81 2.17 -0.72
C PRO A 64 21.98 1.95 -2.23
N GLY A 65 21.69 2.98 -3.04
CA GLY A 65 21.74 2.93 -4.51
C GLY A 65 20.70 2.04 -5.16
N GLY A 66 19.73 1.49 -4.39
CA GLY A 66 18.70 0.60 -4.90
C GLY A 66 17.75 1.28 -5.88
N ALA A 67 17.23 0.51 -6.84
CA ALA A 67 16.34 1.03 -7.88
C ALA A 67 15.41 -0.06 -8.43
N SER A 68 14.23 0.36 -8.87
CA SER A 68 13.36 -0.41 -9.74
C SER A 68 13.63 -0.08 -11.21
N VAL A 69 13.42 -1.05 -12.09
CA VAL A 69 13.40 -0.79 -13.54
C VAL A 69 12.20 0.07 -13.90
N ALA A 70 12.26 0.74 -15.06
CA ALA A 70 11.11 1.43 -15.63
C ALA A 70 9.96 0.45 -15.85
N HIS A 71 8.76 0.83 -15.43
CA HIS A 71 7.59 -0.04 -15.48
C HIS A 71 6.29 0.76 -15.63
N THR A 72 5.21 0.05 -15.84
CA THR A 72 3.83 0.55 -15.78
C THR A 72 3.05 -0.23 -14.74
N HIS A 73 1.84 0.22 -14.49
CA HIS A 73 0.88 -0.42 -13.60
C HIS A 73 -0.38 -0.82 -14.39
N PRO A 74 -1.27 -1.69 -13.84
CA PRO A 74 -2.54 -1.98 -14.48
C PRO A 74 -3.27 -0.71 -14.91
N ALA A 75 -3.89 -0.73 -16.09
CA ALA A 75 -4.58 0.44 -16.64
C ALA A 75 -5.76 0.92 -15.78
N SER A 76 -6.22 0.12 -14.81
CA SER A 76 -7.23 0.49 -13.81
C SER A 76 -6.64 1.16 -12.57
N ALA A 77 -5.30 1.18 -12.42
CA ALA A 77 -4.64 1.59 -11.19
C ALA A 77 -4.42 3.11 -11.12
N PHE A 78 -4.92 3.73 -10.07
CA PHE A 78 -4.45 5.01 -9.56
C PHE A 78 -3.52 4.74 -8.38
N ILE A 79 -2.37 5.40 -8.32
CA ILE A 79 -1.39 5.21 -7.25
C ILE A 79 -1.15 6.54 -6.53
N TYR A 80 -1.16 6.48 -5.20
CA TYR A 80 -0.64 7.52 -4.32
C TYR A 80 0.58 6.95 -3.61
N ALA A 81 1.77 7.52 -3.89
CA ALA A 81 3.01 7.11 -3.26
C ALA A 81 3.49 8.17 -2.27
N THR A 82 3.89 7.73 -1.06
CA THR A 82 4.44 8.60 -0.02
C THR A 82 5.76 8.04 0.51
N VAL A 83 6.75 8.89 0.66
CA VAL A 83 8.05 8.50 1.22
C VAL A 83 7.95 8.40 2.74
N LEU A 84 8.33 7.25 3.29
CA LEU A 84 8.32 6.98 4.72
C LEU A 84 9.67 7.27 5.37
N GLU A 85 10.76 7.04 4.62
CA GLU A 85 12.12 7.17 5.13
C GLU A 85 13.09 7.50 3.99
N GLY A 86 14.12 8.30 4.28
CA GLY A 86 15.13 8.69 3.29
C GLY A 86 14.58 9.62 2.21
N ALA A 87 15.02 9.39 0.98
CA ALA A 87 14.57 10.14 -0.18
C ALA A 87 14.54 9.26 -1.43
N ILE A 88 13.52 9.46 -2.26
CA ILE A 88 13.28 8.73 -3.50
C ILE A 88 13.37 9.71 -4.67
N VAL A 89 14.10 9.35 -5.71
CA VAL A 89 14.02 10.02 -7.02
C VAL A 89 12.94 9.31 -7.82
N SER A 90 11.92 10.03 -8.22
CA SER A 90 10.84 9.53 -9.07
C SER A 90 10.70 10.36 -10.35
N LYS A 91 10.37 9.70 -11.45
CA LYS A 91 9.97 10.31 -12.71
C LYS A 91 8.76 9.58 -13.27
N VAL A 92 7.69 10.31 -13.47
CA VAL A 92 6.47 9.80 -14.11
C VAL A 92 6.37 10.38 -15.52
N ASN A 93 6.17 9.52 -16.49
CA ASN A 93 6.14 9.88 -17.92
C ASN A 93 7.38 10.68 -18.36
N GLU A 94 7.17 11.72 -19.14
CA GLU A 94 8.23 12.65 -19.60
C GLU A 94 8.44 13.84 -18.64
N GLY A 95 7.88 13.76 -17.42
CA GLY A 95 8.09 14.76 -16.38
C GLY A 95 9.57 14.82 -15.93
N PRO A 96 9.95 15.80 -15.09
CA PRO A 96 11.29 15.87 -14.53
C PRO A 96 11.55 14.77 -13.50
N GLU A 97 12.81 14.36 -13.34
CA GLU A 97 13.21 13.63 -12.14
C GLU A 97 13.07 14.56 -10.94
N THR A 98 12.29 14.10 -9.95
CA THR A 98 12.01 14.85 -8.72
C THR A 98 12.45 14.04 -7.52
N VAL A 99 13.11 14.71 -6.58
CA VAL A 99 13.49 14.09 -5.29
C VAL A 99 12.39 14.33 -4.28
N TYR A 100 11.78 13.25 -3.80
CA TYR A 100 10.81 13.26 -2.73
C TYR A 100 11.44 12.75 -1.44
N ARG A 101 11.29 13.52 -0.34
CA ARG A 101 11.80 13.19 0.99
C ARG A 101 10.70 12.60 1.88
N ALA A 102 11.08 12.07 3.02
CA ALA A 102 10.12 11.55 4.00
C ALA A 102 9.00 12.55 4.29
N GLY A 103 7.74 12.10 4.15
CA GLY A 103 6.52 12.90 4.24
C GLY A 103 6.05 13.52 2.92
N GLU A 104 6.88 13.55 1.87
CA GLU A 104 6.49 14.02 0.53
C GLU A 104 5.87 12.88 -0.29
N SER A 105 5.08 13.24 -1.30
CA SER A 105 4.27 12.29 -2.08
C SER A 105 4.08 12.73 -3.53
N TRP A 106 3.72 11.76 -4.38
CA TRP A 106 3.26 11.97 -5.75
C TRP A 106 2.12 11.02 -6.09
N SER A 107 1.53 11.22 -7.26
CA SER A 107 0.53 10.30 -7.80
C SER A 107 0.93 9.83 -9.18
N GLU A 108 0.45 8.63 -9.53
CA GLU A 108 0.50 8.06 -10.87
C GLU A 108 -0.93 7.75 -11.31
N LEU A 109 -1.29 8.24 -12.50
CA LEU A 109 -2.63 8.05 -13.06
C LEU A 109 -2.69 6.71 -13.82
N PRO A 110 -3.90 6.17 -14.07
CA PRO A 110 -4.07 5.02 -14.93
C PRO A 110 -3.35 5.18 -16.28
N GLY A 111 -2.44 4.24 -16.60
CA GLY A 111 -1.65 4.26 -17.82
C GLY A 111 -0.35 5.06 -17.75
N ASP A 112 -0.04 5.71 -16.65
CA ASP A 112 1.25 6.38 -16.47
C ASP A 112 2.40 5.38 -16.47
N ARG A 113 3.56 5.86 -16.94
CA ARG A 113 4.84 5.15 -16.92
C ARG A 113 5.69 5.67 -15.77
N HIS A 114 6.03 4.80 -14.84
CA HIS A 114 7.02 5.10 -13.81
C HIS A 114 8.43 4.89 -14.38
N ALA A 115 8.96 5.95 -15.00
CA ALA A 115 10.20 5.89 -15.77
C ALA A 115 11.45 5.78 -14.86
N VAL A 116 11.40 6.36 -13.66
CA VAL A 116 12.47 6.31 -12.67
C VAL A 116 11.88 6.12 -11.27
N SER A 117 12.39 5.12 -10.55
CA SER A 117 12.14 4.93 -9.12
C SER A 117 13.40 4.40 -8.47
N ARG A 118 14.08 5.24 -7.68
CA ARG A 118 15.34 4.86 -7.05
C ARG A 118 15.59 5.61 -5.74
N ASN A 119 16.41 4.99 -4.90
CA ASN A 119 16.97 5.67 -3.72
C ASN A 119 17.86 6.84 -4.17
N ALA A 120 17.66 8.01 -3.56
CA ALA A 120 18.51 9.17 -3.80
C ALA A 120 19.90 9.07 -3.14
N SER A 121 20.06 8.15 -2.17
CA SER A 121 21.29 7.94 -1.41
C SER A 121 22.02 6.67 -1.84
N SER A 122 23.36 6.74 -1.89
CA SER A 122 24.23 5.57 -2.08
C SER A 122 24.74 4.97 -0.75
N THR A 123 24.36 5.53 0.40
CA THR A 123 24.83 5.11 1.71
C THR A 123 23.72 4.78 2.70
N GLU A 124 22.56 5.39 2.53
CA GLU A 124 21.40 5.23 3.41
C GLU A 124 20.26 4.49 2.70
N GLN A 125 19.41 3.83 3.44
CA GLN A 125 18.19 3.22 2.90
C GLN A 125 17.10 4.26 2.65
N ALA A 126 16.12 3.90 1.81
CA ALA A 126 14.91 4.68 1.61
C ALA A 126 13.70 3.75 1.52
N ARG A 127 12.53 4.21 1.99
CA ARG A 127 11.28 3.46 1.95
C ARG A 127 10.13 4.35 1.50
N LEU A 128 9.23 3.78 0.73
CA LEU A 128 7.97 4.41 0.36
C LEU A 128 6.81 3.43 0.53
N LEU A 129 5.62 3.97 0.75
CA LEU A 129 4.35 3.24 0.66
C LEU A 129 3.63 3.71 -0.61
N ALA A 130 3.36 2.79 -1.51
CA ALA A 130 2.51 3.01 -2.68
C ALA A 130 1.11 2.43 -2.39
N VAL A 131 0.09 3.29 -2.42
CA VAL A 131 -1.31 2.91 -2.24
C VAL A 131 -1.99 2.89 -3.59
N PHE A 132 -2.43 1.72 -4.01
CA PHE A 132 -3.14 1.49 -5.26
C PHE A 132 -4.64 1.47 -5.02
N VAL A 133 -5.40 2.14 -5.89
CA VAL A 133 -6.83 1.93 -6.07
C VAL A 133 -7.03 1.41 -7.49
N LEU A 134 -7.53 0.18 -7.63
CA LEU A 134 -7.54 -0.55 -8.90
C LEU A 134 -8.71 -1.53 -8.96
N ASP A 135 -8.89 -2.22 -10.10
CA ASP A 135 -9.89 -3.28 -10.21
C ASP A 135 -9.55 -4.46 -9.29
N THR A 136 -10.56 -5.03 -8.63
CA THR A 136 -10.38 -6.08 -7.60
C THR A 136 -9.64 -7.31 -8.12
N GLY A 137 -9.78 -7.66 -9.40
CA GLY A 137 -9.13 -8.83 -10.01
C GLY A 137 -7.64 -8.65 -10.35
N GLU A 138 -7.08 -7.43 -10.23
CA GLU A 138 -5.69 -7.17 -10.60
C GLU A 138 -4.71 -7.79 -9.59
N THR A 139 -3.88 -8.68 -10.07
CA THR A 139 -2.87 -9.38 -9.24
C THR A 139 -1.44 -8.99 -9.60
N ASN A 140 -1.18 -8.60 -10.86
CA ASN A 140 0.15 -8.19 -11.32
C ASN A 140 0.26 -6.66 -11.26
N LEU A 141 0.87 -6.13 -10.21
CA LEU A 141 0.91 -4.70 -9.94
C LEU A 141 2.02 -3.95 -10.68
N VAL A 142 3.01 -4.66 -11.20
CA VAL A 142 4.17 -4.10 -11.92
C VAL A 142 4.31 -4.80 -13.25
N LEU A 143 4.14 -4.04 -14.34
CA LEU A 143 4.16 -4.54 -15.70
C LEU A 143 5.44 -4.07 -16.41
N PRO A 144 6.10 -4.91 -17.21
CA PRO A 144 7.22 -4.50 -18.04
C PRO A 144 6.83 -3.34 -18.97
N TYR A 145 7.79 -2.46 -19.20
CA TYR A 145 7.66 -1.35 -20.14
C TYR A 145 8.44 -1.63 -21.40
#